data_728b88ae77ac00e4ace05bde604a8f76
#
_entry.id   728b88ae77ac00e4ace05bde604a8f76
#
_cell.length_a   1.000
_cell.length_b   1.000
_cell.length_c   1.000
_cell.angle_alpha   90.00
_cell.angle_beta   90.00
_cell.angle_gamma   90.00
#
_symmetry.space_group_name_H-M   'P 1'
#
loop_
_entity.id
_entity.type
_entity.pdbx_description
1 polymer ?
#
loop_
_entity_poly.entity_id
_entity_poly.type
_entity_poly.pdbx_seq_one_letter_code
_entity_poly.pdbx_strand_id
1 'polypeptide(L)' 'MTSEKKMRKAHRNELLRARGRLEEIRAELDKAYLCFNDSVDPELTDACIYEINALRTRYDHVLRHIKSIQT' A
#
# COMPACT_ATOMS: atom_id res chain seq x y z
N MET A 1 -21.41 23.26 13.58
CA MET A 1 -20.62 22.53 14.57
C MET A 1 -20.63 21.05 14.37
N THR A 2 -21.79 20.46 14.26
CA THR A 2 -21.89 19.02 13.98
C THR A 2 -21.30 18.63 12.63
N SER A 3 -21.41 19.48 11.59
CA SER A 3 -20.86 19.19 10.28
C SER A 3 -19.31 19.21 10.27
N GLU A 4 -18.70 20.13 11.00
CA GLU A 4 -17.24 20.16 11.14
C GLU A 4 -16.70 18.93 11.86
N LYS A 5 -17.39 18.51 12.93
CA LYS A 5 -17.04 17.31 13.67
C LYS A 5 -17.15 16.07 12.81
N LYS A 6 -18.22 15.98 12.02
CA LYS A 6 -18.41 14.86 11.08
C LYS A 6 -17.33 14.84 10.01
N MET A 7 -16.98 16.00 9.49
CA MET A 7 -15.93 16.10 8.47
C MET A 7 -14.57 15.68 9.00
N ARG A 8 -14.21 16.09 10.21
CA ARG A 8 -12.95 15.68 10.84
C ARG A 8 -12.91 14.18 11.11
N LYS A 9 -14.05 13.62 11.55
CA LYS A 9 -14.14 12.19 11.80
C LYS A 9 -14.01 11.40 10.50
N ALA A 10 -14.71 11.83 9.45
CA ALA A 10 -14.65 11.18 8.15
C ALA A 10 -13.23 11.24 7.59
N HIS A 11 -12.57 12.39 7.72
CA HIS A 11 -11.21 12.61 7.28
C HIS A 11 -10.23 11.68 8.02
N ARG A 12 -10.37 11.58 9.33
CA ARG A 12 -9.56 10.69 10.17
C ARG A 12 -9.78 9.24 9.82
N ASN A 13 -11.03 8.84 9.59
CA ASN A 13 -11.36 7.46 9.20
C ASN A 13 -10.76 7.11 7.84
N GLU A 14 -10.79 8.05 6.89
CA GLU A 14 -10.17 7.86 5.59
C GLU A 14 -8.66 7.67 5.72
N LEU A 15 -8.02 8.48 6.55
CA LEU A 15 -6.58 8.37 6.82
C LEU A 15 -6.23 7.01 7.43
N LEU A 16 -7.01 6.55 8.39
CA LEU A 16 -6.79 5.25 9.03
C LEU A 16 -6.95 4.10 8.04
N ARG A 17 -7.95 4.17 7.17
CA ARG A 17 -8.14 3.16 6.13
C ARG A 17 -6.98 3.14 5.14
N ALA A 18 -6.52 4.31 4.73
CA ALA A 18 -5.39 4.42 3.81
C ALA A 18 -4.10 3.85 4.42
N ARG A 19 -3.87 4.13 5.70
CA ARG A 19 -2.72 3.57 6.42
C ARG A 19 -2.81 2.06 6.55
N GLY A 20 -4.01 1.53 6.78
CA GLY A 20 -4.23 0.08 6.82
C GLY A 20 -3.91 -0.57 5.49
N ARG A 21 -4.32 0.04 4.38
CA ARG A 21 -3.99 -0.44 3.04
C ARG A 21 -2.48 -0.43 2.79
N LEU A 22 -1.81 0.62 3.25
CA LEU A 22 -0.36 0.73 3.11
C LEU A 22 0.35 -0.43 3.82
N GLU A 23 -0.09 -0.77 5.02
CA GLU A 23 0.45 -1.89 5.77
C GLU A 23 0.20 -3.23 5.08
N GLU A 24 -0.98 -3.41 4.50
CA GLU A 24 -1.30 -4.63 3.74
C GLU A 24 -0.38 -4.78 2.53
N ILE A 25 -0.18 -3.69 1.78
CA ILE A 25 0.70 -3.70 0.61
C ILE A 25 2.14 -3.98 1.03
N ARG A 26 2.57 -3.41 2.15
CA ARG A 26 3.91 -3.64 2.68
C ARG A 26 4.13 -5.11 3.03
N ALA A 27 3.14 -5.74 3.65
CA ALA A 27 3.21 -7.17 3.97
C ALA A 27 3.29 -8.02 2.70
N GLU A 28 2.53 -7.67 1.68
CA GLU A 28 2.58 -8.36 0.39
C GLU A 28 3.92 -8.15 -0.32
N LEU A 29 4.51 -6.96 -0.21
CA LEU A 29 5.85 -6.68 -0.73
C LEU A 29 6.89 -7.57 -0.06
N ASP A 30 6.83 -7.71 1.25
CA ASP A 30 7.76 -8.56 1.98
C ASP A 30 7.69 -10.00 1.48
N LYS A 31 6.47 -10.51 1.24
CA LYS A 31 6.28 -11.86 0.68
C LYS A 31 6.83 -11.96 -0.73
N ALA A 32 6.62 -10.94 -1.55
CA ALA A 32 7.11 -10.94 -2.93
C ALA A 32 8.64 -10.92 -2.98
N TYR A 33 9.27 -10.18 -2.09
CA TYR A 33 10.73 -10.17 -1.98
C TYR A 33 11.28 -11.53 -1.51
N LEU A 34 10.60 -12.19 -0.57
CA LEU A 34 10.98 -13.55 -0.16
C LEU A 34 10.87 -14.51 -1.34
N CYS A 35 9.78 -14.43 -2.09
CA CYS A 35 9.59 -15.25 -3.28
C CYS A 35 10.73 -15.03 -4.27
N PHE A 36 11.10 -13.79 -4.52
CA PHE A 36 12.20 -13.44 -5.43
C PHE A 36 13.52 -14.02 -4.94
N ASN A 37 13.82 -13.87 -3.65
CA ASN A 37 15.08 -14.32 -3.07
C ASN A 37 15.22 -15.85 -3.04
N ASP A 38 14.11 -16.55 -2.84
CA ASP A 38 14.11 -18.01 -2.70
C ASP A 38 13.94 -18.74 -4.04
N SER A 39 13.53 -18.02 -5.08
CA SER A 39 13.25 -18.64 -6.37
C SER A 39 14.54 -19.02 -7.10
N VAL A 40 14.56 -20.25 -7.63
CA VAL A 40 15.63 -20.74 -8.53
C VAL A 40 15.13 -20.91 -9.95
N ASP A 41 13.83 -20.77 -10.16
CA ASP A 41 13.18 -20.89 -11.47
C ASP A 41 13.09 -19.50 -12.11
N PRO A 42 13.69 -19.29 -13.30
CA PRO A 42 13.66 -17.98 -13.96
C PRO A 42 12.24 -17.44 -14.22
N GLU A 43 11.30 -18.31 -14.59
CA GLU A 43 9.92 -17.87 -14.83
C GLU A 43 9.26 -17.38 -13.56
N LEU A 44 9.48 -18.08 -12.45
CA LEU A 44 8.94 -17.66 -11.16
C LEU A 44 9.62 -16.39 -10.67
N THR A 45 10.93 -16.25 -10.90
CA THR A 45 11.67 -15.03 -10.59
C THR A 45 11.08 -13.83 -11.32
N ASP A 46 10.79 -13.98 -12.61
CA ASP A 46 10.16 -12.91 -13.40
C ASP A 46 8.78 -12.55 -12.86
N ALA A 47 7.97 -13.54 -12.49
CA ALA A 47 6.67 -13.32 -11.89
C ALA A 47 6.77 -12.53 -10.58
N CYS A 48 7.77 -12.85 -9.74
CA CYS A 48 8.02 -12.12 -8.50
C CYS A 48 8.41 -10.66 -8.77
N ILE A 49 9.21 -10.41 -9.80
CA ILE A 49 9.59 -9.05 -10.19
C ILE A 49 8.38 -8.24 -10.63
N TYR A 50 7.51 -8.82 -11.46
CA TYR A 50 6.27 -8.15 -11.87
C TYR A 50 5.40 -7.79 -10.68
N GLU A 51 5.26 -8.72 -9.74
CA GLU A 51 4.47 -8.48 -8.54
C GLU A 51 5.05 -7.39 -7.67
N ILE A 52 6.37 -7.41 -7.46
CA ILE A 52 7.08 -6.37 -6.71
C ILE A 52 6.82 -5.00 -7.35
N ASN A 53 6.94 -4.89 -8.65
CA ASN A 53 6.74 -3.62 -9.35
C ASN A 53 5.29 -3.13 -9.24
N ALA A 54 4.33 -4.04 -9.36
CA ALA A 54 2.90 -3.71 -9.21
C ALA A 54 2.61 -3.23 -7.79
N LEU A 55 3.14 -3.91 -6.79
CA LEU A 55 2.92 -3.57 -5.38
C LEU A 55 3.60 -2.24 -5.02
N ARG A 56 4.79 -1.98 -5.54
CA ARG A 56 5.47 -0.69 -5.34
C ARG A 56 4.67 0.46 -5.93
N THR A 57 4.09 0.26 -7.10
CA THR A 57 3.23 1.26 -7.73
C THR A 57 1.99 1.54 -6.86
N ARG A 58 1.37 0.49 -6.33
CA ARG A 58 0.22 0.65 -5.42
C ARG A 58 0.62 1.34 -4.13
N TYR A 59 1.78 1.00 -3.59
CA TYR A 59 2.31 1.62 -2.39
C TYR A 59 2.46 3.13 -2.60
N ASP A 60 3.10 3.53 -3.68
CA ASP A 60 3.30 4.94 -4.01
C ASP A 60 1.97 5.67 -4.20
N HIS A 61 1.00 5.01 -4.82
CA HIS A 61 -0.34 5.57 -5.02
C HIS A 61 -1.03 5.85 -3.68
N VAL A 62 -1.01 4.88 -2.78
CA VAL A 62 -1.63 5.03 -1.46
C VAL A 62 -0.90 6.08 -0.63
N LEU A 63 0.44 6.10 -0.71
CA LEU A 63 1.24 7.09 0.00
C LEU A 63 0.91 8.51 -0.45
N ARG A 64 0.76 8.74 -1.75
CA ARG A 64 0.35 10.05 -2.29
C ARG A 64 -1.05 10.42 -1.83
N HIS A 65 -1.94 9.44 -1.77
CA HIS A 65 -3.30 9.65 -1.25
C HIS A 65 -3.27 10.09 0.21
N ILE A 66 -2.44 9.46 1.04
CA ILE A 66 -2.26 9.84 2.44
C ILE A 66 -1.75 11.29 2.55
N LYS A 67 -0.76 11.64 1.76
CA LYS A 67 -0.23 13.02 1.73
C LYS A 67 -1.30 14.02 1.34
N SER A 68 -2.14 13.66 0.39
CA SER A 68 -3.27 14.48 -0.04
C SER A 68 -4.28 14.70 1.09
N ILE A 69 -4.57 13.66 1.87
CA ILE A 69 -5.48 13.76 3.02
C ILE A 69 -4.91 14.67 4.10
N GLN A 70 -3.60 14.60 4.32
CA GLN A 70 -2.93 15.36 5.38
C GLN A 70 -2.78 16.84 5.06
N THR A 71 -2.82 17.22 3.80
CA THR A 71 -2.77 18.63 3.41
C THR A 71 -4.15 19.21 3.24
#